data_46df4ad48ba435fc1bf1b782d1b750b7
#
_entry.id   46df4ad48ba435fc1bf1b782d1b750b7
#
_cell.length_a   1.000
_cell.length_b   1.000
_cell.length_c   1.000
_cell.angle_alpha   90.00
_cell.angle_beta   90.00
_cell.angle_gamma   90.00
#
_symmetry.space_group_name_H-M   'P 1'
#
loop_
_entity.id
_entity.type
_entity.pdbx_description
1 polymer ?
#
loop_
_entity_poly.entity_id
_entity_poly.type
_entity_poly.pdbx_seq_one_letter_code
_entity_poly.pdbx_strand_id
1 'polypeptide(L)'
;MVLPPTSGDRKAEIFDAIDRLRAGGSTAGGAGIELAYKEAQKSFIKGGNNRVILATDGDFNVGASSDAEMIRLIESHRDKGIFLTVLGFGMNNYKDSKLEQLADRGNGNYAYIDTYNEAKKVLSTDLRGTLFTIAKDVKIQVEFNPKNVQAYRLIGYENRALKDQDFNDDRKDAGEIGAGHSVTALYEIIPPGITPNVKLPTVDDLKYQTPKAATTFSNSNELMQVKLRYKQPTDNTSALISQTIANQMTPIDRASMDTQFASAVAMFGLLLRDSEYKGTVSIQEVLKLAKQSKGADSEGYRQEFIQLVERYNTIPVVNTRRDR
;
A
#
# COMPACT_ATOMS: atom_id res chain seq x y z
N MET A 1 -9.59 -30.08 6.20
CA MET A 1 -9.57 -29.76 4.75
C MET A 1 -10.96 -30.02 4.19
N VAL A 2 -11.59 -29.07 3.53
CA VAL A 2 -12.96 -29.17 2.98
C VAL A 2 -12.95 -29.70 1.55
N LEU A 3 -11.95 -29.29 0.76
CA LEU A 3 -11.74 -29.75 -0.61
C LEU A 3 -10.25 -30.13 -0.77
N PRO A 4 -9.91 -31.31 -1.31
CA PRO A 4 -8.54 -31.63 -1.67
C PRO A 4 -8.07 -30.80 -2.88
N PRO A 5 -6.76 -30.82 -3.25
CA PRO A 5 -6.28 -30.15 -4.45
C PRO A 5 -7.13 -30.51 -5.68
N THR A 6 -7.77 -29.50 -6.25
CA THR A 6 -8.77 -29.65 -7.31
C THR A 6 -8.42 -28.68 -8.44
N SER A 7 -8.51 -29.15 -9.69
CA SER A 7 -8.28 -28.31 -10.87
C SER A 7 -9.33 -27.19 -10.94
N GLY A 8 -8.92 -25.97 -11.33
CA GLY A 8 -9.80 -24.79 -11.39
C GLY A 8 -10.92 -24.86 -12.45
N ASP A 9 -10.85 -25.80 -13.38
CA ASP A 9 -11.92 -26.09 -14.34
C ASP A 9 -13.07 -26.91 -13.74
N ARG A 10 -12.86 -27.59 -12.60
CA ARG A 10 -13.88 -28.34 -11.87
C ARG A 10 -14.74 -27.41 -10.99
N LYS A 11 -15.33 -26.42 -11.61
CA LYS A 11 -16.06 -25.32 -10.92
C LYS A 11 -17.18 -25.82 -10.03
N ALA A 12 -17.93 -26.82 -10.48
CA ALA A 12 -19.06 -27.36 -9.70
C ALA A 12 -18.62 -27.89 -8.34
N GLU A 13 -17.52 -28.66 -8.29
CA GLU A 13 -17.00 -29.19 -7.02
C GLU A 13 -16.46 -28.10 -6.10
N ILE A 14 -15.86 -27.06 -6.70
CA ILE A 14 -15.35 -25.92 -5.93
C ILE A 14 -16.53 -25.16 -5.32
N PHE A 15 -17.59 -24.89 -6.08
CA PHE A 15 -18.78 -24.21 -5.57
C PHE A 15 -19.49 -25.05 -4.49
N ASP A 16 -19.68 -26.34 -4.72
CA ASP A 16 -20.25 -27.24 -3.71
C ASP A 16 -19.44 -27.25 -2.41
N ALA A 17 -18.11 -27.16 -2.50
CA ALA A 17 -17.26 -27.08 -1.33
C ALA A 17 -17.42 -25.76 -0.58
N ILE A 18 -17.50 -24.64 -1.31
CA ILE A 18 -17.74 -23.31 -0.74
C ILE A 18 -19.11 -23.25 -0.06
N ASP A 19 -20.16 -23.79 -0.69
CA ASP A 19 -21.53 -23.79 -0.16
C ASP A 19 -21.69 -24.64 1.11
N ARG A 20 -20.77 -25.58 1.35
CA ARG A 20 -20.73 -26.37 2.59
C ARG A 20 -20.09 -25.66 3.77
N LEU A 21 -19.38 -24.54 3.53
CA LEU A 21 -18.76 -23.77 4.61
C LEU A 21 -19.82 -23.19 5.54
N ARG A 22 -19.60 -23.29 6.83
CA ARG A 22 -20.48 -22.73 7.86
C ARG A 22 -19.64 -21.96 8.87
N ALA A 23 -20.14 -20.83 9.30
CA ALA A 23 -19.55 -20.08 10.41
C ALA A 23 -19.76 -20.87 11.72
N GLY A 24 -18.68 -21.04 12.50
CA GLY A 24 -18.73 -21.72 13.79
C GLY A 24 -17.37 -22.25 14.23
N GLY A 25 -17.27 -22.59 15.51
CA GLY A 25 -16.05 -23.09 16.14
C GLY A 25 -15.18 -21.98 16.74
N SER A 26 -14.04 -22.38 17.34
CA SER A 26 -13.00 -21.45 17.82
C SER A 26 -11.94 -21.28 16.73
N THR A 27 -11.45 -20.05 16.57
CA THR A 27 -10.44 -19.73 15.55
C THR A 27 -9.05 -20.20 16.00
N ALA A 28 -8.64 -21.40 15.55
CA ALA A 28 -7.25 -21.83 15.63
C ALA A 28 -6.48 -21.36 14.38
N GLY A 29 -6.35 -20.05 14.21
CA GLY A 29 -5.80 -19.44 13.01
C GLY A 29 -4.38 -19.91 12.68
N GLY A 30 -3.54 -20.14 13.70
CA GLY A 30 -2.19 -20.67 13.52
C GLY A 30 -2.17 -22.05 12.89
N ALA A 31 -2.93 -23.00 13.43
CA ALA A 31 -3.04 -24.35 12.87
C ALA A 31 -3.65 -24.35 11.45
N GLY A 32 -4.55 -23.41 11.16
CA GLY A 32 -5.13 -23.25 9.83
C GLY A 32 -4.10 -22.82 8.79
N ILE A 33 -3.26 -21.84 9.11
CA ILE A 33 -2.17 -21.39 8.23
C ILE A 33 -1.12 -22.49 8.03
N GLU A 34 -0.71 -23.17 9.10
CA GLU A 34 0.24 -24.28 9.00
C GLU A 34 -0.27 -25.37 8.06
N LEU A 35 -1.54 -25.76 8.21
CA LEU A 35 -2.16 -26.75 7.33
C LEU A 35 -2.19 -26.24 5.88
N ALA A 36 -2.58 -24.98 5.65
CA ALA A 36 -2.64 -24.40 4.32
C ALA A 36 -1.26 -24.41 3.63
N TYR A 37 -0.21 -24.00 4.33
CA TYR A 37 1.15 -24.06 3.80
C TYR A 37 1.63 -25.49 3.52
N LYS A 38 1.29 -26.43 4.40
CA LYS A 38 1.60 -27.86 4.18
C LYS A 38 0.96 -28.40 2.90
N GLU A 39 -0.30 -28.06 2.65
CA GLU A 39 -0.99 -28.47 1.43
C GLU A 39 -0.47 -27.72 0.19
N ALA A 40 -0.19 -26.42 0.29
CA ALA A 40 0.43 -25.65 -0.78
C ALA A 40 1.82 -26.19 -1.16
N GLN A 41 2.61 -26.63 -0.17
CA GLN A 41 3.91 -27.25 -0.42
C GLN A 41 3.82 -28.62 -1.12
N LYS A 42 2.82 -29.45 -0.79
CA LYS A 42 2.57 -30.72 -1.48
C LYS A 42 2.16 -30.53 -2.93
N SER A 43 1.42 -29.44 -3.19
CA SER A 43 0.89 -29.10 -4.53
C SER A 43 1.74 -28.06 -5.26
N PHE A 44 2.99 -27.86 -4.83
CA PHE A 44 3.87 -26.83 -5.36
C PHE A 44 4.14 -27.02 -6.85
N ILE A 45 3.94 -25.96 -7.62
CA ILE A 45 4.19 -25.91 -9.07
C ILE A 45 5.44 -25.08 -9.32
N LYS A 46 6.50 -25.72 -9.78
CA LYS A 46 7.75 -25.02 -10.11
C LYS A 46 7.52 -24.02 -11.24
N GLY A 47 7.88 -22.76 -11.03
CA GLY A 47 7.64 -21.66 -11.97
C GLY A 47 6.19 -21.20 -12.03
N GLY A 48 5.30 -21.77 -11.19
CA GLY A 48 3.93 -21.34 -11.01
C GLY A 48 3.77 -20.30 -9.92
N ASN A 49 2.57 -19.75 -9.81
CA ASN A 49 2.20 -18.85 -8.73
C ASN A 49 1.61 -19.67 -7.56
N ASN A 50 2.45 -19.96 -6.57
CA ASN A 50 2.04 -20.71 -5.38
C ASN A 50 1.67 -19.73 -4.27
N ARG A 51 0.40 -19.75 -3.84
CA ARG A 51 -0.12 -18.77 -2.90
C ARG A 51 -1.17 -19.34 -1.96
N VAL A 52 -1.08 -18.96 -0.70
CA VAL A 52 -2.14 -19.14 0.29
C VAL A 52 -2.96 -17.86 0.34
N ILE A 53 -4.29 -17.98 0.32
CA ILE A 53 -5.21 -16.86 0.55
C ILE A 53 -5.91 -17.11 1.89
N LEU A 54 -5.65 -16.25 2.85
CA LEU A 54 -6.29 -16.28 4.18
C LEU A 54 -7.47 -15.31 4.18
N ALA A 55 -8.67 -15.82 4.42
CA ALA A 55 -9.87 -15.02 4.69
C ALA A 55 -10.19 -15.08 6.19
N THR A 56 -10.28 -13.92 6.84
CA THR A 56 -10.48 -13.84 8.30
C THR A 56 -11.36 -12.65 8.70
N ASP A 57 -12.09 -12.78 9.79
CA ASP A 57 -12.92 -11.72 10.37
C ASP A 57 -12.17 -10.78 11.35
N GLY A 58 -10.86 -10.85 11.35
CA GLY A 58 -10.00 -9.95 12.13
C GLY A 58 -9.71 -10.40 13.55
N ASP A 59 -10.47 -11.31 14.14
CA ASP A 59 -10.14 -11.95 15.42
C ASP A 59 -9.19 -13.14 15.19
N PHE A 60 -8.13 -12.85 14.42
CA PHE A 60 -7.12 -13.84 14.08
C PHE A 60 -6.25 -14.14 15.29
N ASN A 61 -6.67 -15.16 16.05
CA ASN A 61 -5.91 -15.66 17.17
C ASN A 61 -4.93 -16.73 16.70
N VAL A 62 -3.64 -16.49 16.93
CA VAL A 62 -2.55 -17.40 16.50
C VAL A 62 -2.56 -18.72 17.30
N GLY A 63 -3.37 -18.80 18.37
CA GLY A 63 -3.42 -19.97 19.25
C GLY A 63 -2.20 -20.02 20.17
N ALA A 64 -1.57 -21.17 20.28
CA ALA A 64 -0.40 -21.39 21.12
C ALA A 64 0.90 -20.80 20.56
N SER A 65 0.92 -20.39 19.27
CA SER A 65 2.08 -19.77 18.63
C SER A 65 2.14 -18.28 18.92
N SER A 66 3.35 -17.74 19.11
CA SER A 66 3.54 -16.29 19.20
C SER A 66 3.44 -15.64 17.82
N ASP A 67 3.14 -14.32 17.77
CA ASP A 67 3.14 -13.55 16.52
C ASP A 67 4.50 -13.65 15.81
N ALA A 68 5.60 -13.72 16.57
CA ALA A 68 6.95 -13.88 16.01
C ALA A 68 7.17 -15.25 15.36
N GLU A 69 6.58 -16.32 15.90
CA GLU A 69 6.66 -17.65 15.30
C GLU A 69 5.86 -17.72 14.00
N MET A 70 4.68 -17.09 13.99
CA MET A 70 3.87 -16.99 12.78
C MET A 70 4.58 -16.22 11.66
N ILE A 71 5.20 -15.08 11.97
CA ILE A 71 6.00 -14.33 11.00
C ILE A 71 7.13 -15.20 10.43
N ARG A 72 7.89 -15.89 11.28
CA ARG A 72 8.97 -16.78 10.82
C ARG A 72 8.45 -17.91 9.92
N LEU A 73 7.30 -18.50 10.25
CA LEU A 73 6.65 -19.50 9.43
C LEU A 73 6.34 -18.96 8.03
N ILE A 74 5.69 -17.79 7.98
CA ILE A 74 5.32 -17.11 6.73
C ILE A 74 6.57 -16.81 5.90
N GLU A 75 7.58 -16.18 6.50
CA GLU A 75 8.86 -15.86 5.84
C GLU A 75 9.56 -17.12 5.29
N SER A 76 9.56 -18.23 6.06
CA SER A 76 10.17 -19.49 5.61
C SER A 76 9.47 -20.09 4.40
N HIS A 77 8.15 -19.91 4.24
CA HIS A 77 7.40 -20.38 3.08
C HIS A 77 7.51 -19.41 1.91
N ARG A 78 7.53 -18.10 2.17
CA ARG A 78 7.83 -17.07 1.17
C ARG A 78 9.16 -17.34 0.46
N ASP A 79 10.21 -17.62 1.23
CA ASP A 79 11.54 -17.91 0.69
C ASP A 79 11.58 -19.19 -0.16
N LYS A 80 10.60 -20.08 0.02
CA LYS A 80 10.37 -21.25 -0.84
C LYS A 80 9.45 -20.96 -2.03
N GLY A 81 8.99 -19.71 -2.19
CA GLY A 81 8.11 -19.28 -3.29
C GLY A 81 6.63 -19.55 -3.06
N ILE A 82 6.18 -19.70 -1.79
CA ILE A 82 4.76 -19.79 -1.45
C ILE A 82 4.34 -18.52 -0.71
N PHE A 83 3.57 -17.67 -1.36
CA PHE A 83 3.16 -16.34 -0.89
C PHE A 83 1.87 -16.38 -0.06
N LEU A 84 1.59 -15.30 0.68
CA LEU A 84 0.39 -15.15 1.51
C LEU A 84 -0.36 -13.86 1.16
N THR A 85 -1.60 -14.00 0.70
CA THR A 85 -2.55 -12.89 0.61
C THR A 85 -3.54 -12.97 1.77
N VAL A 86 -3.87 -11.83 2.37
CA VAL A 86 -4.80 -11.77 3.50
C VAL A 86 -6.00 -10.91 3.12
N LEU A 87 -7.19 -11.48 3.27
CA LEU A 87 -8.48 -10.81 3.06
C LEU A 87 -9.17 -10.70 4.41
N GLY A 88 -9.39 -9.48 4.85
CA GLY A 88 -10.03 -9.20 6.13
C GLY A 88 -11.49 -8.82 5.94
N PHE A 89 -12.35 -9.32 6.85
CA PHE A 89 -13.78 -9.10 6.87
C PHE A 89 -14.23 -8.66 8.27
N GLY A 90 -15.41 -8.05 8.40
CA GLY A 90 -16.02 -7.73 9.69
C GLY A 90 -15.62 -6.37 10.27
N MET A 91 -16.33 -5.92 11.31
CA MET A 91 -16.19 -4.57 11.88
C MET A 91 -15.73 -4.53 13.35
N ASN A 92 -15.74 -5.65 14.08
CA ASN A 92 -15.45 -5.68 15.51
C ASN A 92 -14.09 -6.34 15.77
N ASN A 93 -13.30 -5.79 16.71
CA ASN A 93 -11.98 -6.29 17.14
C ASN A 93 -10.99 -6.54 16.00
N TYR A 94 -11.15 -5.82 14.91
CA TYR A 94 -10.35 -5.98 13.70
C TYR A 94 -8.93 -5.45 13.92
N LYS A 95 -7.92 -6.31 13.72
CA LYS A 95 -6.50 -5.97 13.90
C LYS A 95 -5.83 -5.72 12.54
N ASP A 96 -6.25 -4.65 11.88
CA ASP A 96 -5.81 -4.24 10.56
C ASP A 96 -4.28 -4.30 10.38
N SER A 97 -3.54 -3.63 11.25
CA SER A 97 -2.08 -3.56 11.18
C SER A 97 -1.39 -4.93 11.28
N LYS A 98 -2.00 -5.89 12.01
CA LYS A 98 -1.46 -7.24 12.11
C LYS A 98 -1.66 -8.02 10.82
N LEU A 99 -2.84 -7.94 10.23
CA LEU A 99 -3.17 -8.63 8.99
C LEU A 99 -2.36 -8.08 7.80
N GLU A 100 -2.19 -6.76 7.73
CA GLU A 100 -1.30 -6.10 6.78
C GLU A 100 0.14 -6.62 6.93
N GLN A 101 0.66 -6.66 8.17
CA GLN A 101 2.00 -7.16 8.44
C GLN A 101 2.20 -8.63 8.01
N LEU A 102 1.21 -9.51 8.23
CA LEU A 102 1.29 -10.90 7.79
C LEU A 102 1.35 -11.02 6.26
N ALA A 103 0.56 -10.23 5.54
CA ALA A 103 0.58 -10.18 4.08
C ALA A 103 1.91 -9.66 3.55
N ASP A 104 2.41 -8.56 4.09
CA ASP A 104 3.70 -7.96 3.70
C ASP A 104 4.86 -8.94 3.91
N ARG A 105 4.90 -9.64 5.06
CA ARG A 105 5.92 -10.67 5.34
C ARG A 105 5.81 -11.89 4.44
N GLY A 106 4.63 -12.13 3.87
CA GLY A 106 4.33 -13.23 2.96
C GLY A 106 4.47 -12.90 1.48
N ASN A 107 5.02 -11.75 1.09
CA ASN A 107 5.05 -11.25 -0.29
C ASN A 107 3.66 -11.33 -0.95
N GLY A 108 2.65 -10.89 -0.23
CA GLY A 108 1.28 -10.88 -0.70
C GLY A 108 0.61 -9.54 -0.53
N ASN A 109 -0.69 -9.53 -0.74
CA ASN A 109 -1.49 -8.34 -0.63
C ASN A 109 -2.47 -8.46 0.52
N TYR A 110 -2.72 -7.34 1.19
CA TYR A 110 -3.77 -7.20 2.17
C TYR A 110 -4.93 -6.41 1.56
N ALA A 111 -6.16 -6.86 1.79
CA ALA A 111 -7.36 -6.11 1.45
C ALA A 111 -8.40 -6.27 2.55
N TYR A 112 -9.05 -5.16 2.93
CA TYR A 112 -10.22 -5.16 3.80
C TYR A 112 -11.49 -5.14 2.94
N ILE A 113 -12.35 -6.14 3.13
CA ILE A 113 -13.56 -6.32 2.36
C ILE A 113 -14.76 -5.99 3.24
N ASP A 114 -15.32 -4.80 3.05
CA ASP A 114 -16.48 -4.29 3.79
C ASP A 114 -17.80 -4.48 3.03
N THR A 115 -17.73 -4.57 1.70
CA THR A 115 -18.88 -4.64 0.82
C THR A 115 -18.72 -5.70 -0.27
N TYR A 116 -19.81 -6.06 -0.90
CA TYR A 116 -19.78 -6.93 -2.09
C TYR A 116 -19.01 -6.28 -3.26
N ASN A 117 -19.10 -4.96 -3.40
CA ASN A 117 -18.38 -4.24 -4.46
C ASN A 117 -16.86 -4.31 -4.23
N GLU A 118 -16.39 -4.17 -3.00
CA GLU A 118 -14.98 -4.34 -2.67
C GLU A 118 -14.53 -5.79 -2.88
N ALA A 119 -15.36 -6.78 -2.50
CA ALA A 119 -15.08 -8.19 -2.80
C ALA A 119 -14.93 -8.44 -4.30
N LYS A 120 -15.85 -7.90 -5.11
CA LYS A 120 -15.79 -8.00 -6.58
C LYS A 120 -14.52 -7.35 -7.14
N LYS A 121 -14.15 -6.17 -6.64
CA LYS A 121 -12.93 -5.47 -7.04
C LYS A 121 -11.69 -6.33 -6.75
N VAL A 122 -11.52 -6.76 -5.51
CA VAL A 122 -10.34 -7.51 -5.05
C VAL A 122 -10.24 -8.88 -5.71
N LEU A 123 -11.37 -9.61 -5.79
CA LEU A 123 -11.39 -11.01 -6.26
C LEU A 123 -11.64 -11.16 -7.78
N SER A 124 -11.88 -10.07 -8.49
CA SER A 124 -12.12 -10.10 -9.95
C SER A 124 -11.26 -9.07 -10.67
N THR A 125 -11.48 -7.78 -10.42
CA THR A 125 -10.81 -6.69 -11.16
C THR A 125 -9.31 -6.66 -10.87
N ASP A 126 -8.92 -6.69 -9.59
CA ASP A 126 -7.54 -6.58 -9.14
C ASP A 126 -6.84 -7.94 -9.02
N LEU A 127 -7.58 -9.05 -9.20
CA LEU A 127 -7.06 -10.40 -8.99
C LEU A 127 -5.81 -10.69 -9.82
N ARG A 128 -5.76 -10.23 -11.06
CA ARG A 128 -4.58 -10.41 -11.93
C ARG A 128 -3.36 -9.71 -11.37
N GLY A 129 -3.51 -8.47 -10.94
CA GLY A 129 -2.44 -7.70 -10.30
C GLY A 129 -2.00 -8.31 -8.97
N THR A 130 -2.92 -8.92 -8.23
CA THR A 130 -2.64 -9.56 -6.95
C THR A 130 -1.95 -10.92 -7.12
N LEU A 131 -2.33 -11.69 -8.14
CA LEU A 131 -1.81 -13.04 -8.35
C LEU A 131 -0.52 -13.08 -9.18
N PHE A 132 -0.33 -12.19 -10.13
CA PHE A 132 0.80 -12.23 -11.06
C PHE A 132 1.78 -11.10 -10.80
N THR A 133 2.74 -11.34 -9.90
CA THR A 133 3.84 -10.43 -9.63
C THR A 133 4.73 -10.30 -10.87
N ILE A 134 4.91 -9.07 -11.37
CA ILE A 134 5.80 -8.76 -12.51
C ILE A 134 7.11 -8.12 -12.06
N ALA A 135 7.14 -7.56 -10.86
CA ALA A 135 8.34 -7.02 -10.23
C ALA A 135 8.27 -7.25 -8.71
N LYS A 136 9.36 -7.71 -8.12
CA LYS A 136 9.53 -7.89 -6.67
C LYS A 136 10.62 -6.97 -6.14
N ASP A 137 10.64 -6.75 -4.82
CA ASP A 137 11.60 -5.88 -4.13
C ASP A 137 11.68 -4.47 -4.75
N VAL A 138 10.52 -3.92 -5.07
CA VAL A 138 10.41 -2.61 -5.73
C VAL A 138 10.69 -1.50 -4.73
N LYS A 139 11.74 -0.74 -4.99
CA LYS A 139 12.19 0.40 -4.16
C LYS A 139 12.19 1.66 -4.99
N ILE A 140 11.61 2.71 -4.45
CA ILE A 140 11.57 4.03 -5.09
C ILE A 140 12.42 4.99 -4.25
N GLN A 141 13.32 5.72 -4.91
CA GLN A 141 14.08 6.82 -4.33
C GLN A 141 13.79 8.08 -5.14
N VAL A 142 13.45 9.15 -4.45
CA VAL A 142 13.24 10.47 -5.04
C VAL A 142 14.28 11.41 -4.46
N GLU A 143 15.06 12.03 -5.33
CA GLU A 143 16.05 13.05 -5.00
C GLU A 143 15.60 14.39 -5.56
N PHE A 144 15.31 15.35 -4.70
CA PHE A 144 14.91 16.69 -5.09
C PHE A 144 16.10 17.61 -5.31
N ASN A 145 16.00 18.47 -6.33
CA ASN A 145 17.01 19.49 -6.58
C ASN A 145 16.89 20.60 -5.53
N PRO A 146 17.94 20.81 -4.69
CA PRO A 146 17.88 21.79 -3.59
C PRO A 146 17.75 23.24 -4.06
N LYS A 147 18.07 23.53 -5.33
CA LYS A 147 17.84 24.84 -5.95
C LYS A 147 16.36 25.14 -6.13
N ASN A 148 15.55 24.13 -6.39
CA ASN A 148 14.14 24.25 -6.72
C ASN A 148 13.22 23.78 -5.60
N VAL A 149 13.73 23.06 -4.60
CA VAL A 149 12.96 22.49 -3.48
C VAL A 149 13.70 22.75 -2.17
N GLN A 150 13.11 23.60 -1.33
CA GLN A 150 13.64 23.92 0.01
C GLN A 150 13.33 22.82 1.02
N ALA A 151 12.13 22.25 0.95
CA ALA A 151 11.68 21.16 1.80
C ALA A 151 10.65 20.29 1.06
N TYR A 152 10.53 19.05 1.49
CA TYR A 152 9.56 18.11 0.94
C TYR A 152 9.13 17.10 1.99
N ARG A 153 7.97 16.49 1.77
CA ARG A 153 7.50 15.33 2.52
C ARG A 153 6.71 14.38 1.64
N LEU A 154 6.82 13.10 1.90
CA LEU A 154 5.95 12.07 1.33
C LEU A 154 4.59 12.12 2.05
N ILE A 155 3.49 12.01 1.30
CA ILE A 155 2.13 11.94 1.85
C ILE A 155 1.71 10.48 1.90
N GLY A 156 1.51 9.94 3.10
CA GLY A 156 1.27 8.52 3.31
C GLY A 156 2.54 7.66 3.21
N TYR A 157 2.37 6.36 3.19
CA TYR A 157 3.47 5.37 3.13
C TYR A 157 4.44 5.41 4.32
N GLU A 158 4.06 5.98 5.45
CA GLU A 158 4.94 6.13 6.63
C GLU A 158 5.48 4.77 7.12
N ASN A 159 4.67 3.70 6.98
CA ASN A 159 5.05 2.33 7.36
C ASN A 159 5.95 1.63 6.35
N ARG A 160 6.15 2.21 5.16
CA ARG A 160 6.93 1.64 4.05
C ARG A 160 8.18 2.44 3.71
N ALA A 161 8.52 3.43 4.53
CA ALA A 161 9.73 4.22 4.34
C ALA A 161 10.99 3.36 4.59
N LEU A 162 11.87 3.32 3.59
CA LEU A 162 13.17 2.65 3.68
C LEU A 162 14.25 3.67 4.11
N LYS A 163 15.29 3.17 4.79
CA LYS A 163 16.49 3.99 5.01
C LYS A 163 17.26 4.14 3.70
N ASP A 164 17.93 5.26 3.51
CA ASP A 164 18.68 5.56 2.27
C ASP A 164 19.64 4.43 1.88
N GLN A 165 20.33 3.84 2.87
CA GLN A 165 21.25 2.73 2.66
C GLN A 165 20.57 1.45 2.16
N ASP A 166 19.30 1.24 2.47
CA ASP A 166 18.55 0.02 2.13
C ASP A 166 18.11 0.03 0.65
N PHE A 167 18.14 1.18 -0.02
CA PHE A 167 17.81 1.29 -1.44
C PHE A 167 18.73 0.44 -2.33
N ASN A 168 20.01 0.37 -2.00
CA ASN A 168 21.01 -0.41 -2.75
C ASN A 168 21.23 -1.83 -2.20
N ASP A 169 20.60 -2.21 -1.11
CA ASP A 169 20.74 -3.54 -0.51
C ASP A 169 19.70 -4.51 -1.08
N ASP A 170 20.16 -5.41 -1.95
CA ASP A 170 19.29 -6.44 -2.57
C ASP A 170 18.77 -7.49 -1.59
N ARG A 171 19.27 -7.53 -0.35
CA ARG A 171 18.77 -8.42 0.71
C ARG A 171 17.57 -7.83 1.45
N LYS A 172 17.32 -6.54 1.27
CA LYS A 172 16.18 -5.85 1.88
C LYS A 172 14.94 -6.06 1.05
N ASP A 173 13.99 -6.70 1.70
CA ASP A 173 12.63 -6.89 1.21
C ASP A 173 11.91 -5.55 1.00
N ALA A 174 11.10 -5.46 -0.05
CA ALA A 174 10.32 -4.30 -0.40
C ALA A 174 9.00 -4.71 -1.10
N GLY A 175 8.26 -3.77 -1.65
CA GLY A 175 6.95 -4.08 -2.23
C GLY A 175 7.01 -4.85 -3.56
N GLU A 176 5.92 -5.55 -3.89
CA GLU A 176 5.71 -6.19 -5.18
C GLU A 176 4.78 -5.36 -6.05
N ILE A 177 4.98 -5.46 -7.37
CA ILE A 177 4.06 -4.93 -8.38
C ILE A 177 3.51 -6.09 -9.20
N GLY A 178 2.19 -6.16 -9.27
CA GLY A 178 1.48 -7.14 -10.08
C GLY A 178 1.13 -6.64 -11.48
N ALA A 179 0.73 -7.56 -12.33
CA ALA A 179 0.37 -7.25 -13.72
C ALA A 179 -0.82 -6.28 -13.79
N GLY A 180 -0.63 -5.15 -14.48
CA GLY A 180 -1.65 -4.10 -14.62
C GLY A 180 -1.81 -3.19 -13.39
N HIS A 181 -1.00 -3.38 -12.34
CA HIS A 181 -1.04 -2.57 -11.14
C HIS A 181 -0.28 -1.27 -11.32
N SER A 182 -0.77 -0.19 -10.73
CA SER A 182 -0.09 1.10 -10.63
C SER A 182 -0.09 1.61 -9.20
N VAL A 183 0.98 2.32 -8.84
CA VAL A 183 1.16 2.91 -7.51
C VAL A 183 1.37 4.40 -7.67
N THR A 184 0.68 5.19 -6.84
CA THR A 184 0.82 6.65 -6.82
C THR A 184 1.49 7.08 -5.52
N ALA A 185 2.62 7.78 -5.61
CA ALA A 185 3.26 8.45 -4.50
C ALA A 185 3.11 9.96 -4.66
N LEU A 186 2.58 10.62 -3.65
CA LEU A 186 2.39 12.07 -3.63
C LEU A 186 3.41 12.71 -2.68
N TYR A 187 4.09 13.74 -3.16
CA TYR A 187 4.99 14.56 -2.37
C TYR A 187 4.47 15.99 -2.30
N GLU A 188 4.46 16.54 -1.11
CA GLU A 188 4.34 17.99 -0.94
C GLU A 188 5.75 18.58 -0.96
N ILE A 189 5.92 19.63 -1.75
CA ILE A 189 7.21 20.33 -1.88
C ILE A 189 7.04 21.81 -1.56
N ILE A 190 8.07 22.40 -0.98
CA ILE A 190 8.15 23.85 -0.69
C ILE A 190 9.28 24.42 -1.54
N PRO A 191 8.97 25.28 -2.53
CA PRO A 191 10.00 25.99 -3.29
C PRO A 191 10.78 26.97 -2.42
N PRO A 192 12.05 27.29 -2.78
CA PRO A 192 12.82 28.32 -2.10
C PRO A 192 12.12 29.67 -2.10
N GLY A 193 12.22 30.41 -0.99
CA GLY A 193 11.61 31.73 -0.82
C GLY A 193 10.15 31.71 -0.40
N ILE A 194 9.51 30.54 -0.27
CA ILE A 194 8.18 30.38 0.28
C ILE A 194 8.29 30.09 1.78
N THR A 195 7.61 30.89 2.60
CA THR A 195 7.50 30.61 4.04
C THR A 195 6.43 29.55 4.24
N PRO A 196 6.78 28.36 4.79
CA PRO A 196 5.78 27.32 5.03
C PRO A 196 4.85 27.68 6.18
N ASN A 197 3.60 27.22 6.09
CA ASN A 197 2.63 27.35 7.18
C ASN A 197 2.88 26.37 8.33
N VAL A 198 3.86 25.48 8.17
CA VAL A 198 4.27 24.51 9.18
C VAL A 198 5.70 24.77 9.62
N LYS A 199 6.00 24.49 10.88
CA LYS A 199 7.35 24.65 11.42
C LYS A 199 8.23 23.55 10.80
N LEU A 200 9.20 23.95 9.97
CA LEU A 200 10.21 23.02 9.49
C LEU A 200 11.15 22.64 10.65
N PRO A 201 11.46 21.34 10.83
CA PRO A 201 12.45 20.94 11.81
C PRO A 201 13.80 21.54 11.42
N THR A 202 14.46 22.13 12.39
CA THR A 202 15.85 22.61 12.27
C THR A 202 16.79 21.48 12.68
N VAL A 203 17.82 21.28 11.89
CA VAL A 203 18.91 20.36 12.24
C VAL A 203 20.08 21.21 12.71
N ASP A 204 20.66 20.91 13.86
CA ASP A 204 21.83 21.59 14.37
C ASP A 204 23.04 21.35 13.43
N ASP A 205 23.95 22.31 13.39
CA ASP A 205 25.18 22.18 12.63
C ASP A 205 26.00 20.98 13.10
N LEU A 206 26.47 20.17 12.15
CA LEU A 206 27.25 18.99 12.46
C LEU A 206 28.69 19.39 12.88
N LYS A 207 29.11 19.01 14.08
CA LYS A 207 30.44 19.34 14.61
C LYS A 207 31.60 18.77 13.77
N TYR A 208 31.41 17.60 13.16
CA TYR A 208 32.48 16.87 12.49
C TYR A 208 32.30 16.75 10.97
N GLN A 209 31.21 17.29 10.42
CA GLN A 209 30.91 17.22 9.00
C GLN A 209 30.44 18.57 8.50
N THR A 210 30.98 19.02 7.38
CA THR A 210 30.41 20.15 6.63
C THR A 210 29.41 19.64 5.61
N PRO A 211 28.29 20.34 5.39
CA PRO A 211 27.38 20.02 4.31
C PRO A 211 28.15 19.94 2.98
N LYS A 212 27.90 18.89 2.19
CA LYS A 212 28.49 18.80 0.83
C LYS A 212 27.98 19.98 0.03
N ALA A 213 28.92 20.67 -0.65
CA ALA A 213 28.57 21.73 -1.60
C ALA A 213 27.63 21.20 -2.67
N ALA A 214 26.69 22.03 -3.09
CA ALA A 214 25.79 21.70 -4.19
C ALA A 214 26.57 21.34 -5.45
N THR A 215 26.18 20.29 -6.14
CA THR A 215 26.86 19.87 -7.39
C THR A 215 26.53 20.81 -8.54
N THR A 216 27.29 20.76 -9.63
CA THR A 216 27.00 21.53 -10.86
C THR A 216 25.62 21.17 -11.46
N PHE A 217 25.14 19.95 -11.25
CA PHE A 217 23.79 19.50 -11.67
C PHE A 217 22.66 20.25 -10.96
N SER A 218 22.88 20.76 -9.75
CA SER A 218 21.87 21.54 -9.05
C SER A 218 21.52 22.86 -9.75
N ASN A 219 22.33 23.32 -10.69
CA ASN A 219 22.04 24.50 -11.50
C ASN A 219 21.15 24.25 -12.72
N SER A 220 20.80 23.00 -12.98
CA SER A 220 19.86 22.62 -14.04
C SER A 220 18.41 23.05 -13.73
N ASN A 221 17.56 23.05 -14.76
CA ASN A 221 16.11 23.26 -14.60
C ASN A 221 15.38 21.95 -14.23
N GLU A 222 16.03 21.08 -13.50
CA GLU A 222 15.48 19.83 -13.04
C GLU A 222 14.83 20.02 -11.66
N LEU A 223 13.66 19.42 -11.46
CA LEU A 223 12.96 19.42 -10.17
C LEU A 223 13.46 18.29 -9.29
N MET A 224 13.53 17.09 -9.86
CA MET A 224 13.88 15.88 -9.13
C MET A 224 14.37 14.77 -10.06
N GLN A 225 15.06 13.80 -9.47
CA GLN A 225 15.35 12.52 -10.08
C GLN A 225 14.60 11.42 -9.34
N VAL A 226 13.88 10.58 -10.08
CA VAL A 226 13.20 9.38 -9.56
C VAL A 226 13.99 8.16 -9.98
N LYS A 227 14.36 7.32 -9.02
CA LYS A 227 15.03 6.04 -9.25
C LYS A 227 14.10 4.92 -8.79
N LEU A 228 13.93 3.92 -9.63
CA LEU A 228 13.18 2.71 -9.36
C LEU A 228 14.13 1.52 -9.46
N ARG A 229 14.29 0.80 -8.35
CA ARG A 229 15.03 -0.45 -8.30
C ARG A 229 14.06 -1.59 -8.11
N TYR A 230 14.20 -2.67 -8.90
CA TYR A 230 13.29 -3.82 -8.83
C TYR A 230 14.00 -5.08 -9.30
N LYS A 231 13.47 -6.23 -8.90
CA LYS A 231 13.89 -7.55 -9.41
C LYS A 231 12.81 -8.13 -10.31
N GLN A 232 13.23 -8.82 -11.36
CA GLN A 232 12.32 -9.71 -12.08
C GLN A 232 11.85 -10.84 -11.15
N PRO A 233 10.67 -11.43 -11.35
CA PRO A 233 10.14 -12.46 -10.47
C PRO A 233 11.09 -13.65 -10.25
N THR A 234 11.88 -13.99 -11.26
CA THR A 234 12.84 -15.13 -11.25
C THR A 234 14.26 -14.72 -10.84
N ASP A 235 14.56 -13.41 -10.76
CA ASP A 235 15.91 -12.92 -10.54
C ASP A 235 16.14 -12.57 -9.07
N ASN A 236 17.42 -12.67 -8.65
CA ASN A 236 17.88 -12.25 -7.32
C ASN A 236 18.67 -10.93 -7.37
N THR A 237 18.99 -10.44 -8.56
CA THR A 237 19.70 -9.18 -8.76
C THR A 237 18.73 -8.10 -9.25
N SER A 238 18.82 -6.90 -8.67
CA SER A 238 17.95 -5.81 -9.06
C SER A 238 18.43 -5.07 -10.30
N ALA A 239 17.47 -4.62 -11.12
CA ALA A 239 17.65 -3.63 -12.17
C ALA A 239 17.31 -2.23 -11.65
N LEU A 240 17.85 -1.20 -12.30
CA LEU A 240 17.61 0.22 -11.97
C LEU A 240 17.06 0.97 -13.17
N ILE A 241 15.95 1.66 -12.97
CA ILE A 241 15.40 2.66 -13.88
C ILE A 241 15.59 4.03 -13.22
N SER A 242 15.97 5.03 -13.99
CA SER A 242 16.14 6.40 -13.51
C SER A 242 15.48 7.38 -14.48
N GLN A 243 14.70 8.30 -13.95
CA GLN A 243 14.01 9.34 -14.71
C GLN A 243 14.21 10.70 -14.05
N THR A 244 14.65 11.66 -14.82
CA THR A 244 14.76 13.08 -14.41
C THR A 244 13.48 13.82 -14.78
N ILE A 245 12.97 14.63 -13.86
CA ILE A 245 11.76 15.44 -14.04
C ILE A 245 12.13 16.90 -14.06
N ALA A 246 11.74 17.60 -15.12
CA ALA A 246 11.93 19.04 -15.26
C ALA A 246 11.06 19.84 -14.27
N ASN A 247 11.53 21.02 -13.87
CA ASN A 247 10.78 21.93 -13.01
C ASN A 247 9.71 22.67 -13.85
N GLN A 248 8.60 21.98 -14.08
CA GLN A 248 7.43 22.50 -14.79
C GLN A 248 6.21 22.37 -13.88
N MET A 249 5.67 23.51 -13.47
CA MET A 249 4.48 23.54 -12.64
C MET A 249 3.22 23.56 -13.51
N THR A 250 2.31 22.66 -13.23
CA THR A 250 0.98 22.62 -13.81
C THR A 250 -0.04 22.87 -12.72
N PRO A 251 -0.93 23.88 -12.85
CA PRO A 251 -2.03 24.06 -11.91
C PRO A 251 -2.88 22.81 -11.78
N ILE A 252 -3.41 22.55 -10.57
CA ILE A 252 -4.14 21.31 -10.28
C ILE A 252 -5.35 21.10 -11.19
N ASP A 253 -6.03 22.15 -11.58
CA ASP A 253 -7.17 22.15 -12.49
C ASP A 253 -6.83 21.75 -13.93
N ARG A 254 -5.54 21.79 -14.30
CA ARG A 254 -4.98 21.36 -15.59
C ARG A 254 -4.22 20.04 -15.50
N ALA A 255 -4.05 19.49 -14.31
CA ALA A 255 -3.47 18.16 -14.13
C ALA A 255 -4.42 17.07 -14.65
N SER A 256 -3.92 15.86 -14.84
CA SER A 256 -4.76 14.73 -15.23
C SER A 256 -5.87 14.48 -14.21
N MET A 257 -7.02 13.96 -14.65
CA MET A 257 -8.13 13.60 -13.75
C MET A 257 -7.65 12.63 -12.64
N ASP A 258 -6.76 11.70 -12.96
CA ASP A 258 -6.22 10.75 -11.99
C ASP A 258 -5.37 11.45 -10.93
N THR A 259 -4.53 12.41 -11.31
CA THR A 259 -3.75 13.22 -10.37
C THR A 259 -4.65 14.06 -9.47
N GLN A 260 -5.67 14.70 -10.04
CA GLN A 260 -6.64 15.48 -9.28
C GLN A 260 -7.40 14.60 -8.28
N PHE A 261 -7.87 13.42 -8.73
CA PHE A 261 -8.59 12.49 -7.87
C PHE A 261 -7.71 11.93 -6.76
N ALA A 262 -6.48 11.50 -7.08
CA ALA A 262 -5.50 11.04 -6.08
C ALA A 262 -5.19 12.13 -5.03
N SER A 263 -5.10 13.39 -5.48
CA SER A 263 -4.94 14.53 -4.57
C SER A 263 -6.13 14.70 -3.63
N ALA A 264 -7.38 14.56 -4.14
CA ALA A 264 -8.57 14.60 -3.30
C ALA A 264 -8.58 13.49 -2.24
N VAL A 265 -8.17 12.28 -2.61
CA VAL A 265 -8.03 11.15 -1.67
C VAL A 265 -6.99 11.46 -0.59
N ALA A 266 -5.83 11.98 -0.98
CA ALA A 266 -4.77 12.37 -0.04
C ALA A 266 -5.24 13.48 0.93
N MET A 267 -5.91 14.52 0.40
CA MET A 267 -6.50 15.59 1.21
C MET A 267 -7.48 15.02 2.24
N PHE A 268 -8.36 14.13 1.84
CA PHE A 268 -9.29 13.47 2.77
C PHE A 268 -8.58 12.66 3.84
N GLY A 269 -7.55 11.90 3.48
CA GLY A 269 -6.72 11.16 4.42
C GLY A 269 -6.03 12.06 5.46
N LEU A 270 -5.54 13.24 5.05
CA LEU A 270 -4.96 14.22 5.96
C LEU A 270 -6.01 14.79 6.95
N LEU A 271 -7.24 15.01 6.49
CA LEU A 271 -8.35 15.45 7.35
C LEU A 271 -8.76 14.39 8.34
N LEU A 272 -8.91 13.13 7.91
CA LEU A 272 -9.31 12.02 8.77
C LEU A 272 -8.31 11.77 9.90
N ARG A 273 -7.02 11.93 9.62
CA ARG A 273 -5.95 11.74 10.62
C ARG A 273 -5.69 12.97 11.48
N ASP A 274 -6.44 14.05 11.26
CA ASP A 274 -6.19 15.36 11.89
C ASP A 274 -4.72 15.79 11.78
N SER A 275 -4.14 15.59 10.61
CA SER A 275 -2.72 15.83 10.35
C SER A 275 -2.37 17.30 10.59
N GLU A 276 -1.23 17.56 11.25
CA GLU A 276 -0.67 18.92 11.38
C GLU A 276 -0.37 19.56 10.03
N TYR A 277 -0.23 18.75 8.98
CA TYR A 277 0.06 19.18 7.61
C TYR A 277 -1.18 19.31 6.72
N LYS A 278 -2.37 19.19 7.26
CA LYS A 278 -3.62 19.36 6.48
C LYS A 278 -3.83 20.81 5.96
N GLY A 279 -3.08 21.78 6.52
CA GLY A 279 -3.20 23.19 6.14
C GLY A 279 -4.63 23.70 6.32
N THR A 280 -5.13 24.39 5.29
CA THR A 280 -6.48 24.97 5.25
C THR A 280 -7.49 24.09 4.52
N VAL A 281 -7.12 22.85 4.17
CA VAL A 281 -7.98 21.92 3.42
C VAL A 281 -9.31 21.70 4.14
N SER A 282 -10.40 21.76 3.40
CA SER A 282 -11.77 21.54 3.87
C SER A 282 -12.43 20.36 3.16
N ILE A 283 -13.43 19.76 3.79
CA ILE A 283 -14.24 18.69 3.16
C ILE A 283 -14.88 19.17 1.85
N GLN A 284 -15.28 20.43 1.77
CA GLN A 284 -15.87 21.03 0.57
C GLN A 284 -14.90 21.06 -0.60
N GLU A 285 -13.63 21.36 -0.33
CA GLU A 285 -12.58 21.34 -1.35
C GLU A 285 -12.28 19.90 -1.82
N VAL A 286 -12.24 18.95 -0.90
CA VAL A 286 -12.12 17.52 -1.24
C VAL A 286 -13.26 17.08 -2.15
N LEU A 287 -14.52 17.37 -1.78
CA LEU A 287 -15.69 17.02 -2.57
C LEU A 287 -15.68 17.69 -3.95
N LYS A 288 -15.33 18.97 -4.01
CA LYS A 288 -15.24 19.72 -5.27
C LYS A 288 -14.24 19.04 -6.20
N LEU A 289 -13.03 18.80 -5.72
CA LEU A 289 -11.95 18.20 -6.53
C LEU A 289 -12.30 16.77 -6.96
N ALA A 290 -12.80 15.94 -6.05
CA ALA A 290 -13.19 14.56 -6.35
C ALA A 290 -14.31 14.49 -7.39
N LYS A 291 -15.36 15.33 -7.28
CA LYS A 291 -16.47 15.40 -8.24
C LYS A 291 -16.01 15.84 -9.63
N GLN A 292 -15.14 16.85 -9.69
CA GLN A 292 -14.60 17.36 -10.96
C GLN A 292 -13.72 16.34 -11.68
N SER A 293 -13.00 15.51 -10.93
CA SER A 293 -12.03 14.54 -11.44
C SER A 293 -12.52 13.10 -11.46
N LYS A 294 -13.82 12.86 -11.24
CA LYS A 294 -14.41 11.53 -11.22
C LYS A 294 -14.19 10.77 -12.54
N GLY A 295 -14.30 11.45 -13.66
CA GLY A 295 -14.17 10.82 -14.98
C GLY A 295 -15.32 9.84 -15.28
N ALA A 296 -15.07 8.87 -16.15
CA ALA A 296 -16.08 7.89 -16.57
C ALA A 296 -16.48 6.92 -15.44
N ASP A 297 -15.52 6.53 -14.58
CA ASP A 297 -15.74 5.70 -13.38
C ASP A 297 -16.68 4.49 -13.62
N SER A 298 -16.36 3.67 -14.62
CA SER A 298 -17.20 2.55 -15.08
C SER A 298 -17.53 1.53 -13.99
N GLU A 299 -16.63 1.34 -13.03
CA GLU A 299 -16.83 0.42 -11.90
C GLU A 299 -17.43 1.11 -10.66
N GLY A 300 -17.54 2.46 -10.66
CA GLY A 300 -18.18 3.22 -9.58
C GLY A 300 -17.30 3.48 -8.35
N TYR A 301 -16.02 3.13 -8.35
CA TYR A 301 -15.15 3.27 -7.18
C TYR A 301 -14.94 4.73 -6.76
N ARG A 302 -14.80 5.64 -7.74
CA ARG A 302 -14.65 7.06 -7.43
C ARG A 302 -15.95 7.68 -6.92
N GLN A 303 -17.09 7.22 -7.44
CA GLN A 303 -18.40 7.62 -6.94
C GLN A 303 -18.61 7.15 -5.49
N GLU A 304 -18.17 5.93 -5.15
CA GLU A 304 -18.25 5.40 -3.78
C GLU A 304 -17.39 6.22 -2.81
N PHE A 305 -16.18 6.59 -3.21
CA PHE A 305 -15.33 7.52 -2.43
C PHE A 305 -16.03 8.87 -2.19
N ILE A 306 -16.65 9.48 -3.22
CA ILE A 306 -17.39 10.73 -3.08
C ILE A 306 -18.52 10.58 -2.06
N GLN A 307 -19.28 9.48 -2.13
CA GLN A 307 -20.35 9.21 -1.16
C GLN A 307 -19.80 9.03 0.26
N LEU A 308 -18.65 8.39 0.43
CA LEU A 308 -17.98 8.25 1.71
C LEU A 308 -17.65 9.63 2.31
N VAL A 309 -17.07 10.52 1.52
CA VAL A 309 -16.74 11.89 1.95
C VAL A 309 -18.00 12.69 2.28
N GLU A 310 -19.07 12.55 1.49
CA GLU A 310 -20.38 13.18 1.76
C GLU A 310 -20.98 12.70 3.09
N ARG A 311 -20.95 11.40 3.35
CA ARG A 311 -21.39 10.83 4.64
C ARG A 311 -20.56 11.34 5.80
N TYR A 312 -19.24 11.35 5.67
CA TYR A 312 -18.37 11.92 6.70
C TYR A 312 -18.70 13.36 7.05
N ASN A 313 -19.03 14.18 6.04
CA ASN A 313 -19.43 15.58 6.25
C ASN A 313 -20.76 15.74 7.03
N THR A 314 -21.59 14.69 7.10
CA THR A 314 -22.85 14.70 7.85
C THR A 314 -22.72 14.18 9.29
N ILE A 315 -21.59 13.57 9.63
CA ILE A 315 -21.34 13.05 10.98
C ILE A 315 -21.08 14.25 11.91
N PRO A 316 -21.88 14.44 12.99
CA PRO A 316 -21.60 15.48 13.96
C PRO A 316 -20.22 15.27 14.57
N VAL A 317 -19.37 16.30 14.52
CA VAL A 317 -18.08 16.25 15.25
C VAL A 317 -18.38 16.25 16.73
N VAL A 318 -18.41 15.08 17.33
CA VAL A 318 -18.41 14.94 18.79
C VAL A 318 -17.04 15.33 19.26
N ASN A 319 -16.90 16.59 19.72
CA ASN A 319 -15.68 17.09 20.38
C ASN A 319 -15.49 16.33 21.67
N THR A 320 -14.94 15.14 21.63
CA THR A 320 -14.33 14.49 22.78
C THR A 320 -12.97 15.16 23.02
N ARG A 321 -12.96 16.37 23.55
CA ARG A 321 -11.80 16.82 24.31
C ARG A 321 -11.64 15.85 25.47
N ARG A 322 -10.77 14.87 25.29
CA ARG A 322 -10.20 14.16 26.41
C ARG A 322 -9.22 15.15 27.05
N ASP A 323 -9.68 15.79 28.11
CA ASP A 323 -8.80 16.42 29.08
C ASP A 323 -7.82 15.34 29.57
N ARG A 324 -6.58 15.48 29.18
CA ARG A 324 -5.43 14.81 29.82
C ARG A 324 -4.37 15.86 30.09
#